data_ca37b454adc9e19b684b1720e3ba4033
#
_entry.id   ca37b454adc9e19b684b1720e3ba4033
#
_cell.length_a   1.000
_cell.length_b   1.000
_cell.length_c   1.000
_cell.angle_alpha   90.00
_cell.angle_beta   90.00
_cell.angle_gamma   90.00
#
_symmetry.space_group_name_H-M   'P 1'
#
loop_
_entity.id
_entity.type
_entity.pdbx_description
1 polymer ?
#
loop_
_entity_poly.entity_id
_entity_poly.type
_entity_poly.pdbx_seq_one_letter_code
_entity_poly.pdbx_strand_id
1 'polypeptide(L)'
;MELYNETPLHRDNFLSLVREGAYDGVLFHRVIQDFMIQGGDPDSVSASPGQMLGEGDRDYKVPPEFRLEEGIYHRRGSLAAAREGDDVNPGKESSAMQFYIVWGRVFDDEGLDRVQKRLDMSTGGTVVLSGEQRHSYKTEGGTPHLDGQYTVFGKVTGGLDVVDSIQRVPTDANDRPLEDVRIIKAYVVK
;
A
#
# COMPACT_ATOMS: atom_id res chain seq x y z
N MET A 1 7.35 11.03 4.52
CA MET A 1 7.62 9.66 4.00
C MET A 1 9.02 9.61 3.44
N GLU A 2 9.65 8.46 3.49
CA GLU A 2 10.95 8.14 2.88
C GLU A 2 10.76 7.06 1.84
N LEU A 3 11.41 7.18 0.68
CA LEU A 3 11.36 6.18 -0.39
C LEU A 3 12.65 5.35 -0.41
N TYR A 4 12.54 4.08 -0.78
CA TYR A 4 13.67 3.15 -0.78
C TYR A 4 14.46 3.21 -2.09
N ASN A 5 15.79 3.16 -1.98
CA ASN A 5 16.67 3.10 -3.14
C ASN A 5 16.70 1.71 -3.78
N GLU A 6 16.33 0.69 -3.03
CA GLU A 6 16.26 -0.72 -3.41
C GLU A 6 15.09 -1.02 -4.37
N THR A 7 14.14 -0.07 -4.49
CA THR A 7 13.02 -0.14 -5.42
C THR A 7 13.01 1.08 -6.37
N PRO A 8 14.04 1.22 -7.21
CA PRO A 8 14.27 2.43 -7.99
C PRO A 8 13.16 2.74 -9.00
N LEU A 9 12.52 1.73 -9.59
CA LEU A 9 11.44 1.96 -10.56
C LEU A 9 10.22 2.61 -9.88
N HIS A 10 9.79 2.08 -8.74
CA HIS A 10 8.68 2.64 -7.98
C HIS A 10 9.04 4.00 -7.36
N ARG A 11 10.24 4.12 -6.79
CA ARG A 11 10.74 5.38 -6.22
C ARG A 11 10.71 6.49 -7.26
N ASP A 12 11.33 6.26 -8.41
CA ASP A 12 11.51 7.30 -9.44
C ASP A 12 10.19 7.66 -10.10
N ASN A 13 9.32 6.67 -10.33
CA ASN A 13 7.95 6.89 -10.79
C ASN A 13 7.16 7.75 -9.80
N PHE A 14 7.14 7.38 -8.53
CA PHE A 14 6.40 8.14 -7.51
C PHE A 14 6.93 9.57 -7.37
N LEU A 15 8.26 9.76 -7.39
CA LEU A 15 8.87 11.09 -7.36
C LEU A 15 8.51 11.94 -8.59
N SER A 16 8.42 11.34 -9.78
CA SER A 16 7.98 12.04 -10.99
C SER A 16 6.56 12.54 -10.84
N LEU A 17 5.64 11.67 -10.45
CA LEU A 17 4.24 12.00 -10.23
C LEU A 17 4.04 13.06 -9.14
N VAL A 18 4.82 13.02 -8.06
CA VAL A 18 4.82 14.07 -7.03
C VAL A 18 5.27 15.42 -7.61
N ARG A 19 6.33 15.44 -8.42
CA ARG A 19 6.83 16.67 -9.06
C ARG A 19 5.86 17.25 -10.10
N GLU A 20 5.10 16.40 -10.76
CA GLU A 20 4.02 16.78 -11.69
C GLU A 20 2.78 17.32 -10.96
N GLY A 21 2.68 17.16 -9.64
CA GLY A 21 1.49 17.48 -8.87
C GLY A 21 0.34 16.48 -9.08
N ALA A 22 0.64 15.28 -9.59
CA ALA A 22 -0.38 14.27 -9.94
C ALA A 22 -1.18 13.79 -8.73
N TYR A 23 -0.65 13.92 -7.51
CA TYR A 23 -1.33 13.57 -6.28
C TYR A 23 -2.08 14.72 -5.60
N ASP A 24 -1.97 15.94 -6.12
CA ASP A 24 -2.64 17.11 -5.54
C ASP A 24 -4.17 16.99 -5.76
N GLY A 25 -4.90 16.94 -4.67
CA GLY A 25 -6.35 16.84 -4.69
C GLY A 25 -6.93 15.43 -4.81
N VAL A 26 -6.14 14.36 -4.99
CA VAL A 26 -6.66 12.98 -5.02
C VAL A 26 -7.14 12.53 -3.64
N LEU A 27 -8.07 11.58 -3.61
CA LEU A 27 -8.62 11.03 -2.39
C LEU A 27 -7.86 9.78 -1.92
N PHE A 28 -7.92 9.53 -0.61
CA PHE A 28 -7.87 8.16 -0.10
C PHE A 28 -9.25 7.53 -0.37
N HIS A 29 -9.38 6.91 -1.53
CA HIS A 29 -10.66 6.43 -2.05
C HIS A 29 -11.09 5.07 -1.50
N ARG A 30 -10.17 4.33 -0.87
CA ARG A 30 -10.45 3.05 -0.23
C ARG A 30 -9.72 2.95 1.10
N VAL A 31 -10.48 2.74 2.16
CA VAL A 31 -9.98 2.68 3.54
C VAL A 31 -10.57 1.46 4.22
N ILE A 32 -9.70 0.58 4.71
CA ILE A 32 -10.13 -0.59 5.48
C ILE A 32 -9.42 -0.56 6.83
N GLN A 33 -10.21 -0.48 7.89
CA GLN A 33 -9.71 -0.48 9.26
C GLN A 33 -8.87 -1.73 9.54
N ASP A 34 -7.77 -1.55 10.28
CA ASP A 34 -6.80 -2.58 10.63
C ASP A 34 -6.13 -3.26 9.41
N PHE A 35 -6.17 -2.58 8.25
CA PHE A 35 -5.55 -3.05 7.03
C PHE A 35 -4.72 -1.94 6.34
N MET A 36 -5.34 -1.00 5.64
CA MET A 36 -4.62 0.02 4.87
C MET A 36 -5.49 1.23 4.50
N ILE A 37 -4.84 2.31 4.07
CA ILE A 37 -5.48 3.42 3.37
C ILE A 37 -4.90 3.50 1.96
N GLN A 38 -5.76 3.51 0.94
CA GLN A 38 -5.37 3.49 -0.48
C GLN A 38 -5.82 4.78 -1.17
N GLY A 39 -4.92 5.35 -1.96
CA GLY A 39 -5.15 6.54 -2.78
C GLY A 39 -4.45 6.45 -4.12
N GLY A 40 -4.44 7.56 -4.85
CA GLY A 40 -3.72 7.66 -6.13
C GLY A 40 -4.59 7.45 -7.38
N ASP A 41 -5.90 7.29 -7.24
CA ASP A 41 -6.81 7.30 -8.39
C ASP A 41 -6.99 8.74 -8.91
N PRO A 42 -6.56 9.06 -10.16
CA PRO A 42 -6.68 10.42 -10.71
C PRO A 42 -8.13 10.89 -10.87
N ASP A 43 -9.08 9.96 -11.08
CA ASP A 43 -10.49 10.29 -11.25
C ASP A 43 -11.12 10.79 -9.94
N SER A 44 -10.45 10.52 -8.81
CA SER A 44 -10.91 10.92 -7.48
C SER A 44 -10.85 12.45 -7.23
N VAL A 45 -10.08 13.21 -8.02
CA VAL A 45 -9.92 14.65 -7.85
C VAL A 45 -11.26 15.39 -7.95
N SER A 46 -12.11 14.98 -8.88
CA SER A 46 -13.42 15.58 -9.15
C SER A 46 -14.60 14.63 -8.91
N ALA A 47 -14.37 13.56 -8.14
CA ALA A 47 -15.38 12.55 -7.90
C ALA A 47 -16.60 13.08 -7.14
N SER A 48 -17.78 12.67 -7.59
CA SER A 48 -19.03 12.91 -6.86
C SER A 48 -19.14 12.03 -5.62
N PRO A 49 -19.90 12.45 -4.59
CA PRO A 49 -20.18 11.57 -3.45
C PRO A 49 -20.77 10.22 -3.89
N GLY A 50 -20.25 9.12 -3.37
CA GLY A 50 -20.69 7.75 -3.69
C GLY A 50 -20.23 7.23 -5.07
N GLN A 51 -19.48 7.98 -5.86
CA GLN A 51 -18.91 7.50 -7.12
C GLN A 51 -17.93 6.36 -6.84
N MET A 52 -18.02 5.25 -7.58
CA MET A 52 -17.02 4.19 -7.54
C MET A 52 -15.68 4.69 -8.06
N LEU A 53 -14.62 4.36 -7.35
CA LEU A 53 -13.24 4.74 -7.63
C LEU A 53 -12.33 3.52 -7.53
N GLY A 54 -11.07 3.68 -7.97
CA GLY A 54 -10.07 2.63 -7.91
C GLY A 54 -9.69 2.04 -9.27
N GLU A 55 -10.37 2.45 -10.35
CA GLU A 55 -10.07 2.02 -11.72
C GLU A 55 -9.14 3.00 -12.45
N GLY A 56 -9.07 4.27 -12.00
CA GLY A 56 -8.24 5.29 -12.62
C GLY A 56 -6.74 5.03 -12.41
N ASP A 57 -5.96 5.18 -13.49
CA ASP A 57 -4.49 5.03 -13.47
C ASP A 57 -3.87 5.80 -14.65
N ARG A 58 -2.55 5.71 -14.81
CA ARG A 58 -1.84 6.05 -16.05
C ARG A 58 -1.90 4.87 -17.03
N ASP A 59 -1.49 5.11 -18.28
CA ASP A 59 -1.48 4.15 -19.38
C ASP A 59 -0.28 3.19 -19.36
N TYR A 60 0.44 3.11 -18.24
CA TYR A 60 1.57 2.20 -18.04
C TYR A 60 1.52 1.53 -16.65
N LYS A 61 2.24 0.44 -16.51
CA LYS A 61 2.43 -0.29 -15.25
C LYS A 61 3.90 -0.27 -14.85
N VAL A 62 4.18 -0.49 -13.58
CA VAL A 62 5.55 -0.57 -13.04
C VAL A 62 5.87 -2.04 -12.72
N PRO A 63 6.94 -2.61 -13.30
CA PRO A 63 7.37 -3.98 -12.99
C PRO A 63 7.60 -4.20 -11.49
N PRO A 64 7.29 -5.39 -10.94
CA PRO A 64 7.42 -5.64 -9.51
C PRO A 64 8.87 -5.56 -9.02
N GLU A 65 9.06 -5.02 -7.83
CA GLU A 65 10.36 -4.92 -7.14
C GLU A 65 10.24 -5.45 -5.72
N PHE A 66 10.02 -6.76 -5.57
CA PHE A 66 9.97 -7.38 -4.24
C PHE A 66 11.39 -7.45 -3.65
N ARG A 67 11.58 -7.00 -2.40
CA ARG A 67 12.89 -6.86 -1.73
C ARG A 67 12.85 -7.40 -0.30
N LEU A 68 12.29 -8.59 -0.13
CA LEU A 68 12.13 -9.21 1.20
C LEU A 68 13.47 -9.50 1.86
N GLU A 69 14.49 -9.91 1.08
CA GLU A 69 15.84 -10.21 1.55
C GLU A 69 16.57 -8.96 2.08
N GLU A 70 16.14 -7.78 1.63
CA GLU A 70 16.66 -6.48 2.05
C GLU A 70 15.87 -5.89 3.24
N GLY A 71 14.97 -6.68 3.85
CA GLY A 71 14.17 -6.26 4.99
C GLY A 71 13.02 -5.30 4.62
N ILE A 72 12.60 -5.28 3.36
CA ILE A 72 11.50 -4.44 2.86
C ILE A 72 10.25 -5.30 2.72
N TYR A 73 9.30 -5.10 3.63
CA TYR A 73 8.06 -5.87 3.74
C TYR A 73 6.92 -5.02 4.33
N HIS A 74 5.70 -5.56 4.40
CA HIS A 74 4.47 -4.82 4.73
C HIS A 74 4.27 -4.61 6.23
N ARG A 75 5.23 -4.04 6.94
CA ARG A 75 5.03 -3.60 8.33
C ARG A 75 4.18 -2.33 8.40
N ARG A 76 3.69 -2.00 9.58
CA ARG A 76 2.92 -0.75 9.79
C ARG A 76 3.69 0.47 9.31
N GLY A 77 3.01 1.34 8.56
CA GLY A 77 3.61 2.53 7.97
C GLY A 77 4.33 2.29 6.64
N SER A 78 4.41 1.05 6.12
CA SER A 78 4.95 0.80 4.78
C SER A 78 4.10 1.49 3.71
N LEU A 79 4.77 2.08 2.72
CA LEU A 79 4.19 2.62 1.50
C LEU A 79 4.39 1.59 0.39
N ALA A 80 3.29 1.12 -0.20
CA ALA A 80 3.30 0.07 -1.19
C ALA A 80 2.42 0.42 -2.40
N ALA A 81 2.74 -0.17 -3.55
CA ALA A 81 2.00 0.04 -4.79
C ALA A 81 0.79 -0.90 -4.86
N ALA A 82 -0.37 -0.35 -5.24
CA ALA A 82 -1.54 -1.15 -5.56
C ALA A 82 -1.35 -1.85 -6.92
N ARG A 83 -2.14 -2.87 -7.18
CA ARG A 83 -2.19 -3.59 -8.47
C ARG A 83 -3.49 -4.35 -8.66
N GLU A 84 -3.77 -4.71 -9.89
CA GLU A 84 -4.86 -5.63 -10.23
C GLU A 84 -4.57 -7.06 -9.73
N GLY A 85 -5.63 -7.86 -9.62
CA GLY A 85 -5.55 -9.25 -9.17
C GLY A 85 -4.77 -10.16 -10.14
N ASP A 86 -4.30 -11.30 -9.65
CA ASP A 86 -3.45 -12.23 -10.40
C ASP A 86 -4.16 -12.86 -11.62
N ASP A 87 -5.49 -12.87 -11.65
CA ASP A 87 -6.33 -13.35 -12.74
C ASP A 87 -6.21 -12.49 -14.02
N VAL A 88 -6.02 -11.19 -13.86
CA VAL A 88 -5.84 -10.23 -14.96
C VAL A 88 -4.40 -9.72 -15.06
N ASN A 89 -3.62 -9.83 -13.98
CA ASN A 89 -2.24 -9.35 -13.90
C ASN A 89 -1.30 -10.41 -13.28
N PRO A 90 -1.07 -11.53 -13.98
CA PRO A 90 -0.18 -12.58 -13.48
C PRO A 90 1.27 -12.14 -13.33
N GLY A 91 1.69 -11.08 -14.00
CA GLY A 91 3.01 -10.45 -13.90
C GLY A 91 3.21 -9.64 -12.62
N LYS A 92 2.13 -9.42 -11.85
CA LYS A 92 2.13 -8.63 -10.61
C LYS A 92 2.69 -7.22 -10.77
N GLU A 93 2.53 -6.65 -11.95
CA GLU A 93 2.91 -5.28 -12.25
C GLU A 93 2.06 -4.30 -11.43
N SER A 94 2.70 -3.28 -10.90
CA SER A 94 2.02 -2.29 -10.07
C SER A 94 1.30 -1.24 -10.91
N SER A 95 0.22 -0.70 -10.35
CA SER A 95 -0.36 0.56 -10.81
C SER A 95 0.70 1.65 -10.84
N ALA A 96 0.64 2.54 -11.85
CA ALA A 96 1.54 3.67 -11.93
C ALA A 96 1.27 4.71 -10.83
N MET A 97 -0.02 4.95 -10.51
CA MET A 97 -0.42 5.99 -9.57
C MET A 97 -0.94 5.47 -8.24
N GLN A 98 -1.64 4.34 -8.22
CA GLN A 98 -2.31 3.91 -7.01
C GLN A 98 -1.34 3.29 -6.01
N PHE A 99 -1.42 3.74 -4.78
CA PHE A 99 -0.61 3.28 -3.67
C PHE A 99 -1.45 3.08 -2.41
N TYR A 100 -0.91 2.39 -1.44
CA TYR A 100 -1.51 2.30 -0.13
C TYR A 100 -0.47 2.43 0.99
N ILE A 101 -0.94 2.89 2.15
CA ILE A 101 -0.16 2.95 3.38
C ILE A 101 -0.70 1.88 4.32
N VAL A 102 0.17 1.00 4.76
CA VAL A 102 -0.18 -0.11 5.64
C VAL A 102 -0.45 0.40 7.05
N TRP A 103 -1.61 0.02 7.60
CA TRP A 103 -1.83 0.05 9.05
C TRP A 103 -1.65 -1.34 9.64
N GLY A 104 -2.42 -2.30 9.17
CA GLY A 104 -2.37 -3.69 9.60
C GLY A 104 -2.74 -3.90 11.06
N ARG A 105 -2.53 -5.11 11.54
CA ARG A 105 -2.75 -5.51 12.93
C ARG A 105 -1.51 -6.17 13.50
N VAL A 106 -1.44 -6.26 14.82
CA VAL A 106 -0.45 -7.06 15.54
C VAL A 106 -0.87 -8.53 15.51
N PHE A 107 0.07 -9.42 15.34
CA PHE A 107 -0.14 -10.86 15.26
C PHE A 107 0.46 -11.57 16.48
N ASP A 108 -0.08 -12.73 16.81
CA ASP A 108 0.56 -13.75 17.63
C ASP A 108 1.21 -14.82 16.75
N ASP A 109 1.88 -15.78 17.36
CA ASP A 109 2.57 -16.84 16.62
C ASP A 109 1.61 -17.72 15.82
N GLU A 110 0.44 -18.06 16.37
CA GLU A 110 -0.59 -18.82 15.64
C GLU A 110 -1.13 -18.05 14.43
N GLY A 111 -1.33 -16.74 14.58
CA GLY A 111 -1.75 -15.85 13.50
C GLY A 111 -0.74 -15.85 12.36
N LEU A 112 0.56 -15.75 12.70
CA LEU A 112 1.64 -15.79 11.70
C LEU A 112 1.79 -17.17 11.06
N ASP A 113 1.54 -18.26 11.78
CA ASP A 113 1.53 -19.61 11.20
C ASP A 113 0.38 -19.78 10.18
N ARG A 114 -0.79 -19.20 10.46
CA ARG A 114 -1.90 -19.17 9.49
C ARG A 114 -1.55 -18.33 8.26
N VAL A 115 -0.88 -17.18 8.45
CA VAL A 115 -0.39 -16.36 7.35
C VAL A 115 0.64 -17.10 6.52
N GLN A 116 1.60 -17.78 7.15
CA GLN A 116 2.61 -18.57 6.43
C GLN A 116 1.97 -19.63 5.53
N LYS A 117 1.00 -20.39 6.04
CA LYS A 117 0.25 -21.37 5.22
C LYS A 117 -0.45 -20.72 4.02
N ARG A 118 -0.97 -19.52 4.18
CA ARG A 118 -1.59 -18.77 3.08
C ARG A 118 -0.54 -18.31 2.06
N LEU A 119 0.61 -17.81 2.52
CA LEU A 119 1.73 -17.46 1.65
C LEU A 119 2.26 -18.67 0.88
N ASP A 120 2.40 -19.83 1.53
CA ASP A 120 2.82 -21.07 0.87
C ASP A 120 1.89 -21.43 -0.29
N MET A 121 0.58 -21.29 -0.10
CA MET A 121 -0.41 -21.55 -1.16
C MET A 121 -0.36 -20.52 -2.30
N SER A 122 -0.19 -19.23 -1.98
CA SER A 122 -0.24 -18.16 -2.98
C SER A 122 1.08 -17.92 -3.70
N THR A 123 2.21 -18.35 -3.11
CA THR A 123 3.55 -18.12 -3.65
C THR A 123 4.28 -19.42 -4.03
N GLY A 124 3.62 -20.58 -3.86
CA GLY A 124 4.27 -21.87 -4.05
C GLY A 124 5.41 -22.13 -3.06
N GLY A 125 5.34 -21.52 -1.86
CA GLY A 125 6.36 -21.68 -0.81
C GLY A 125 7.62 -20.85 -1.01
N THR A 126 7.64 -19.93 -1.95
CA THR A 126 8.82 -19.08 -2.21
C THR A 126 8.97 -17.94 -1.20
N VAL A 127 7.91 -17.57 -0.49
CA VAL A 127 7.92 -16.54 0.55
C VAL A 127 7.78 -17.18 1.92
N VAL A 128 8.85 -17.07 2.72
CA VAL A 128 8.91 -17.57 4.10
C VAL A 128 9.20 -16.41 5.03
N LEU A 129 8.31 -16.20 6.01
CA LEU A 129 8.48 -15.15 7.02
C LEU A 129 9.70 -15.45 7.90
N SER A 130 10.72 -14.62 7.83
CA SER A 130 11.91 -14.72 8.68
C SER A 130 11.57 -14.44 10.16
N GLY A 131 12.48 -14.80 11.05
CA GLY A 131 12.33 -14.50 12.47
C GLY A 131 12.21 -13.00 12.76
N GLU A 132 12.91 -12.16 11.98
CA GLU A 132 12.84 -10.70 12.09
C GLU A 132 11.47 -10.17 11.64
N GLN A 133 10.97 -10.63 10.49
CA GLN A 133 9.63 -10.28 10.00
C GLN A 133 8.55 -10.69 11.03
N ARG A 134 8.61 -11.92 11.55
CA ARG A 134 7.69 -12.39 12.59
C ARG A 134 7.76 -11.50 13.84
N HIS A 135 8.96 -11.11 14.26
CA HIS A 135 9.12 -10.20 15.41
C HIS A 135 8.46 -8.83 15.13
N SER A 136 8.72 -8.22 13.99
CA SER A 136 8.09 -6.94 13.60
C SER A 136 6.57 -7.04 13.56
N TYR A 137 6.00 -8.09 12.96
CA TYR A 137 4.56 -8.27 12.91
C TYR A 137 3.91 -8.52 14.27
N LYS A 138 4.67 -9.04 15.23
CA LYS A 138 4.23 -9.24 16.63
C LYS A 138 4.33 -7.96 17.47
N THR A 139 5.17 -7.02 17.11
CA THR A 139 5.44 -5.79 17.89
C THR A 139 4.84 -4.54 17.24
N GLU A 140 5.09 -4.35 15.96
CA GLU A 140 4.63 -3.17 15.22
C GLU A 140 3.30 -3.42 14.49
N GLY A 141 3.10 -4.65 14.03
CA GLY A 141 1.97 -5.03 13.17
C GLY A 141 2.25 -4.80 11.69
N GLY A 142 1.24 -5.07 10.88
CA GLY A 142 1.32 -4.95 9.41
C GLY A 142 0.40 -5.91 8.68
N THR A 143 0.75 -6.21 7.42
CA THR A 143 -0.06 -7.05 6.52
C THR A 143 0.79 -8.14 5.85
N PRO A 144 1.33 -9.10 6.63
CA PRO A 144 2.31 -10.08 6.14
C PRO A 144 1.83 -10.94 4.97
N HIS A 145 0.52 -11.08 4.78
CA HIS A 145 -0.05 -11.84 3.66
C HIS A 145 0.16 -11.19 2.28
N LEU A 146 0.66 -9.94 2.24
CA LEU A 146 1.00 -9.22 1.01
C LEU A 146 2.49 -9.32 0.66
N ASP A 147 3.33 -9.89 1.54
CA ASP A 147 4.76 -10.01 1.32
C ASP A 147 5.07 -10.85 0.08
N GLY A 148 5.97 -10.34 -0.78
CA GLY A 148 6.31 -10.96 -2.05
C GLY A 148 5.19 -10.96 -3.11
N GLN A 149 4.09 -10.24 -2.85
CA GLN A 149 2.94 -10.14 -3.76
C GLN A 149 2.70 -8.70 -4.24
N TYR A 150 3.13 -7.72 -3.46
CA TYR A 150 3.03 -6.29 -3.75
C TYR A 150 4.36 -5.63 -3.44
N THR A 151 4.71 -4.58 -4.18
CA THR A 151 5.97 -3.86 -3.97
C THR A 151 5.83 -2.81 -2.89
N VAL A 152 6.60 -2.97 -1.82
CA VAL A 152 6.83 -1.91 -0.82
C VAL A 152 7.98 -1.05 -1.31
N PHE A 153 7.78 0.27 -1.42
CA PHE A 153 8.79 1.17 -1.98
C PHE A 153 9.12 2.37 -1.08
N GLY A 154 8.56 2.40 0.12
CA GLY A 154 8.84 3.45 1.10
C GLY A 154 8.19 3.19 2.44
N LYS A 155 8.31 4.18 3.32
CA LYS A 155 7.73 4.16 4.66
C LYS A 155 7.31 5.54 5.14
N VAL A 156 6.35 5.59 6.04
CA VAL A 156 5.99 6.78 6.81
C VAL A 156 7.04 7.01 7.88
N THR A 157 7.66 8.19 7.90
CA THR A 157 8.67 8.60 8.89
C THR A 157 8.14 9.55 9.95
N GLY A 158 6.93 10.07 9.75
CA GLY A 158 6.21 10.92 10.70
C GLY A 158 4.76 11.02 10.30
N GLY A 159 3.85 11.21 11.27
CA GLY A 159 2.41 11.31 11.02
C GLY A 159 1.69 9.95 10.95
N LEU A 160 2.17 8.90 11.61
CA LEU A 160 1.43 7.64 11.75
C LEU A 160 0.11 7.81 12.49
N ASP A 161 -0.01 8.78 13.38
CA ASP A 161 -1.25 9.19 14.04
C ASP A 161 -2.29 9.71 13.03
N VAL A 162 -1.85 10.37 11.96
CA VAL A 162 -2.73 10.78 10.85
C VAL A 162 -3.23 9.55 10.08
N VAL A 163 -2.34 8.58 9.80
CA VAL A 163 -2.74 7.31 9.16
C VAL A 163 -3.74 6.56 10.03
N ASP A 164 -3.52 6.51 11.36
CA ASP A 164 -4.48 5.90 12.30
C ASP A 164 -5.84 6.62 12.29
N SER A 165 -5.83 7.94 12.24
CA SER A 165 -7.06 8.72 12.15
C SER A 165 -7.83 8.42 10.87
N ILE A 166 -7.15 8.35 9.72
CA ILE A 166 -7.76 8.07 8.42
C ILE A 166 -8.30 6.64 8.36
N GLN A 167 -7.54 5.63 8.84
CA GLN A 167 -7.97 4.24 8.76
C GLN A 167 -9.21 3.91 9.62
N ARG A 168 -9.64 4.84 10.49
CA ARG A 168 -10.82 4.71 11.35
C ARG A 168 -12.06 5.47 10.85
N VAL A 169 -11.97 6.18 9.74
CA VAL A 169 -13.12 6.92 9.22
C VAL A 169 -14.25 5.97 8.80
N PRO A 170 -15.52 6.36 8.95
CA PRO A 170 -16.63 5.57 8.43
C PRO A 170 -16.55 5.46 6.91
N THR A 171 -16.83 4.26 6.39
CA THR A 171 -16.81 3.94 4.96
C THR A 171 -18.16 3.38 4.50
N ASP A 172 -18.38 3.42 3.19
CA ASP A 172 -19.51 2.77 2.54
C ASP A 172 -19.25 1.26 2.29
N ALA A 173 -20.15 0.61 1.58
CA ALA A 173 -20.06 -0.81 1.26
C ALA A 173 -18.91 -1.16 0.30
N ASN A 174 -18.27 -0.16 -0.32
CA ASN A 174 -17.12 -0.29 -1.22
C ASN A 174 -15.81 0.16 -0.55
N ASP A 175 -15.80 0.26 0.78
CA ASP A 175 -14.68 0.77 1.58
C ASP A 175 -14.31 2.24 1.28
N ARG A 176 -15.16 3.01 0.58
CA ARG A 176 -14.93 4.43 0.35
C ARG A 176 -15.32 5.24 1.58
N PRO A 177 -14.46 6.17 2.08
CA PRO A 177 -14.83 7.10 3.14
C PRO A 177 -16.13 7.85 2.81
N LEU A 178 -17.06 7.94 3.80
CA LEU A 178 -18.32 8.67 3.65
C LEU A 178 -18.10 10.18 3.48
N GLU A 179 -17.04 10.69 4.10
CA GLU A 179 -16.54 12.05 3.91
C GLU A 179 -15.17 11.97 3.21
N ASP A 180 -14.98 12.78 2.17
CA ASP A 180 -13.76 12.76 1.38
C ASP A 180 -12.51 13.05 2.23
N VAL A 181 -11.56 12.14 2.21
CA VAL A 181 -10.22 12.33 2.77
C VAL A 181 -9.26 12.61 1.64
N ARG A 182 -8.76 13.84 1.56
CA ARG A 182 -8.05 14.37 0.40
C ARG A 182 -6.59 14.68 0.67
N ILE A 183 -5.70 14.28 -0.24
CA ILE A 183 -4.33 14.76 -0.29
C ILE A 183 -4.35 16.18 -0.84
N ILE A 184 -4.09 17.16 0.02
CA ILE A 184 -4.11 18.57 -0.41
C ILE A 184 -2.93 18.85 -1.33
N LYS A 185 -1.74 18.38 -0.97
CA LYS A 185 -0.53 18.56 -1.74
C LYS A 185 0.55 17.52 -1.38
N ALA A 186 1.23 17.03 -2.41
CA ALA A 186 2.45 16.23 -2.26
C ALA A 186 3.66 17.01 -2.81
N TYR A 187 4.78 17.00 -2.09
CA TYR A 187 6.02 17.66 -2.54
C TYR A 187 7.26 16.96 -1.98
N VAL A 188 8.37 17.12 -2.71
CA VAL A 188 9.67 16.55 -2.31
C VAL A 188 10.35 17.54 -1.35
N VAL A 189 10.72 17.06 -0.17
CA VAL A 189 11.60 17.79 0.75
C VAL A 189 13.06 17.43 0.47
N LYS A 190 13.95 18.42 0.60
CA LYS A 190 15.39 18.22 0.42
C LYS A 190 16.04 17.76 1.71
#